data_30370470838e38bbfc249471f1f5591e
#
_entry.id   30370470838e38bbfc249471f1f5591e
#
_cell.length_a   1.000
_cell.length_b   1.000
_cell.length_c   1.000
_cell.angle_alpha   90.00
_cell.angle_beta   90.00
_cell.angle_gamma   90.00
#
_symmetry.space_group_name_H-M   'P 1'
#
loop_
_entity.id
_entity.type
_entity.pdbx_description
1 polymer ?
#
loop_
_entity_poly.entity_id
_entity_poly.type
_entity_poly.pdbx_seq_one_letter_code
_entity_poly.pdbx_strand_id
1 'polypeptide(L)'
;MGWNFGTTIFYGIAVLALLSGAFFSYKSERKQAGMTWMVLLLILMNCYHTFWAAILNVIHIPVNIISMGIIDLLTGGLLWCFIVKKKKWQRYEFAIADVAFLVTALAIIAVFAKVRYGGMALNINFLTIDPANHFRAA
;
A
#
# COMPACT_ATOMS: atom_id res chain seq x y z
N MET A 1 18.97 3.11 -10.17
CA MET A 1 18.42 1.77 -10.45
C MET A 1 17.06 1.96 -11.10
N GLY A 2 16.95 1.64 -12.39
CA GLY A 2 15.72 1.88 -13.15
C GLY A 2 14.58 0.95 -12.72
N TRP A 3 13.38 1.45 -12.72
CA TRP A 3 12.16 0.68 -12.62
C TRP A 3 12.15 -0.34 -13.77
N ASN A 4 12.10 -1.61 -13.43
CA ASN A 4 11.86 -2.64 -14.43
C ASN A 4 10.57 -3.41 -14.10
N PHE A 5 10.01 -4.05 -15.10
CA PHE A 5 8.75 -4.77 -14.97
C PHE A 5 8.81 -5.86 -13.89
N GLY A 6 9.95 -6.53 -13.74
CA GLY A 6 10.14 -7.58 -12.74
C GLY A 6 10.09 -7.05 -11.30
N THR A 7 10.75 -5.92 -11.01
CA THR A 7 10.71 -5.32 -9.65
C THR A 7 9.33 -4.81 -9.30
N THR A 8 8.57 -4.32 -10.29
CA THR A 8 7.18 -3.87 -10.07
C THR A 8 6.26 -5.03 -9.73
N ILE A 9 6.37 -6.15 -10.44
CA ILE A 9 5.60 -7.37 -10.15
C ILE A 9 5.97 -7.92 -8.77
N PHE A 10 7.27 -8.02 -8.48
CA PHE A 10 7.75 -8.49 -7.18
C PHE A 10 7.15 -7.68 -6.04
N TYR A 11 7.23 -6.35 -6.12
CA TYR A 11 6.68 -5.47 -5.09
C TYR A 11 5.15 -5.59 -4.99
N GLY A 12 4.46 -5.68 -6.12
CA GLY A 12 3.01 -5.91 -6.14
C GLY A 12 2.61 -7.19 -5.42
N ILE A 13 3.32 -8.29 -5.65
CA ILE A 13 3.08 -9.57 -4.95
C ILE A 13 3.35 -9.43 -3.45
N ALA A 14 4.45 -8.78 -3.06
CA ALA A 14 4.81 -8.57 -1.66
C ALA A 14 3.75 -7.75 -0.91
N VAL A 15 3.30 -6.65 -1.49
CA VAL A 15 2.23 -5.80 -0.94
C VAL A 15 0.90 -6.57 -0.84
N LEU A 16 0.54 -7.36 -1.86
CA LEU A 16 -0.67 -8.18 -1.83
C LEU A 16 -0.59 -9.26 -0.75
N ALA A 17 0.57 -9.90 -0.56
CA ALA A 17 0.79 -10.87 0.50
C ALA A 17 0.62 -10.24 1.90
N LEU A 18 1.20 -9.04 2.10
CA LEU A 18 1.06 -8.29 3.34
C LEU A 18 -0.39 -7.86 3.61
N LEU A 19 -1.03 -7.23 2.63
CA LEU A 19 -2.42 -6.74 2.77
C LEU A 19 -3.40 -7.89 3.01
N SER A 20 -3.31 -8.98 2.25
CA SER A 20 -4.19 -10.13 2.43
C SER A 20 -3.93 -10.82 3.77
N GLY A 21 -2.68 -11.00 4.16
CA GLY A 21 -2.31 -11.53 5.47
C GLY A 21 -2.86 -10.67 6.61
N ALA A 22 -2.68 -9.35 6.55
CA ALA A 22 -3.22 -8.44 7.55
C ALA A 22 -4.75 -8.41 7.55
N PHE A 23 -5.39 -8.45 6.37
CA PHE A 23 -6.84 -8.46 6.25
C PHE A 23 -7.48 -9.67 6.94
N PHE A 24 -6.93 -10.86 6.76
CA PHE A 24 -7.48 -12.09 7.32
C PHE A 24 -6.94 -12.46 8.71
N SER A 25 -5.90 -11.79 9.20
CA SER A 25 -5.27 -12.12 10.49
C SER A 25 -6.05 -11.60 11.70
N TYR A 26 -6.81 -10.52 11.51
CA TYR A 26 -7.58 -9.93 12.60
C TYR A 26 -8.78 -10.80 12.97
N LYS A 27 -8.82 -11.26 14.22
CA LYS A 27 -9.94 -12.05 14.75
C LYS A 27 -10.84 -11.19 15.63
N SER A 28 -12.07 -10.98 15.20
CA SER A 28 -13.15 -10.50 16.04
C SER A 28 -14.24 -11.58 16.16
N GLU A 29 -14.89 -11.65 17.29
CA GLU A 29 -16.07 -12.51 17.49
C GLU A 29 -17.29 -11.96 16.74
N ARG A 30 -17.31 -10.67 16.49
CA ARG A 30 -18.35 -10.00 15.69
C ARG A 30 -17.93 -9.89 14.25
N LYS A 31 -18.89 -10.04 13.35
CA LYS A 31 -18.69 -9.72 11.93
C LYS A 31 -18.32 -8.24 11.83
N GLN A 32 -17.25 -7.96 11.10
CA GLN A 32 -16.78 -6.58 10.94
C GLN A 32 -17.17 -6.05 9.57
N ALA A 33 -17.46 -4.75 9.53
CA ALA A 33 -17.63 -4.04 8.27
C ALA A 33 -16.31 -4.08 7.49
N GLY A 34 -16.31 -4.82 6.38
CA GLY A 34 -15.10 -5.05 5.58
C GLY A 34 -14.48 -3.74 5.08
N MET A 35 -15.33 -2.76 4.74
CA MET A 35 -14.85 -1.47 4.25
C MET A 35 -14.12 -0.66 5.31
N THR A 36 -14.66 -0.59 6.52
CA THR A 36 -13.99 0.09 7.65
C THR A 36 -12.63 -0.53 7.93
N TRP A 37 -12.56 -1.87 7.87
CA TRP A 37 -11.30 -2.58 8.07
C TRP A 37 -10.30 -2.33 6.95
N MET A 38 -10.75 -2.26 5.68
CA MET A 38 -9.87 -1.91 4.55
C MET A 38 -9.27 -0.52 4.69
N VAL A 39 -10.08 0.48 5.06
CA VAL A 39 -9.59 1.86 5.29
C VAL A 39 -8.57 1.90 6.43
N LEU A 40 -8.86 1.22 7.52
CA LEU A 40 -7.93 1.13 8.66
C LEU A 40 -6.61 0.48 8.25
N LEU A 41 -6.65 -0.61 7.46
CA LEU A 41 -5.45 -1.27 6.95
C LEU A 41 -4.61 -0.36 6.06
N LEU A 42 -5.22 0.47 5.22
CA LEU A 42 -4.47 1.42 4.38
C LEU A 42 -3.73 2.45 5.24
N ILE A 43 -4.36 2.93 6.32
CA ILE A 43 -3.70 3.84 7.28
C ILE A 43 -2.56 3.12 8.00
N LEU A 44 -2.82 1.92 8.54
CA LEU A 44 -1.81 1.12 9.23
C LEU A 44 -0.64 0.76 8.32
N MET A 45 -0.89 0.51 7.03
CA MET A 45 0.15 0.22 6.07
C MET A 45 1.07 1.42 5.82
N ASN A 46 0.53 2.63 5.77
CA ASN A 46 1.34 3.84 5.69
C ASN A 46 2.24 4.00 6.93
N CYS A 47 1.68 3.79 8.13
CA CYS A 47 2.46 3.82 9.37
C CYS A 47 3.55 2.74 9.39
N TYR A 48 3.22 1.54 8.96
CA TYR A 48 4.14 0.41 8.85
C TYR A 48 5.30 0.69 7.89
N HIS A 49 5.01 1.18 6.69
CA HIS A 49 6.05 1.52 5.72
C HIS A 49 6.93 2.68 6.21
N THR A 50 6.35 3.70 6.83
CA THR A 50 7.11 4.81 7.41
C THR A 50 8.05 4.32 8.52
N PHE A 51 7.56 3.44 9.40
CA PHE A 51 8.36 2.83 10.47
C PHE A 51 9.55 2.04 9.92
N TRP A 52 9.32 1.16 8.94
CA TRP A 52 10.39 0.38 8.34
C TRP A 52 11.36 1.23 7.52
N ALA A 53 10.89 2.25 6.82
CA ALA A 53 11.75 3.18 6.13
C ALA A 53 12.68 3.92 7.10
N ALA A 54 12.18 4.32 8.28
CA ALA A 54 13.00 4.92 9.32
C ALA A 54 14.06 3.95 9.86
N ILE A 55 13.70 2.69 10.13
CA ILE A 55 14.66 1.66 10.57
C ILE A 55 15.74 1.42 9.52
N LEU A 56 15.34 1.20 8.26
CA LEU A 56 16.29 0.98 7.17
C LEU A 56 17.28 2.14 7.03
N ASN A 57 16.77 3.38 7.18
CA ASN A 57 17.64 4.55 7.14
C ASN A 57 18.64 4.59 8.30
N VAL A 58 18.23 4.23 9.52
CA VAL A 58 19.12 4.18 10.69
C VAL A 58 20.23 3.14 10.52
N ILE A 59 19.93 2.00 9.93
CA ILE A 59 20.92 0.92 9.68
C ILE A 59 21.64 1.08 8.34
N HIS A 60 21.47 2.24 7.67
CA HIS A 60 22.11 2.58 6.39
C HIS A 60 21.80 1.62 5.22
N ILE A 61 20.66 0.94 5.26
CA ILE A 61 20.16 0.15 4.13
C ILE A 61 19.32 1.07 3.23
N PRO A 62 19.59 1.10 1.92
CA PRO A 62 18.83 1.96 1.02
C PRO A 62 17.33 1.60 0.99
N VAL A 63 16.50 2.60 1.24
CA VAL A 63 15.02 2.46 1.13
C VAL A 63 14.66 2.43 -0.35
N ASN A 64 14.34 1.27 -0.86
CA ASN A 64 13.95 1.05 -2.25
C ASN A 64 12.89 -0.05 -2.38
N ILE A 65 12.38 -0.25 -3.59
CA ILE A 65 11.34 -1.25 -3.89
C ILE A 65 11.75 -2.66 -3.45
N ILE A 66 13.01 -3.02 -3.55
CA ILE A 66 13.49 -4.37 -3.22
C ILE A 66 13.53 -4.56 -1.71
N SER A 67 14.15 -3.62 -0.97
CA SER A 67 14.25 -3.72 0.48
C SER A 67 12.88 -3.70 1.15
N MET A 68 11.99 -2.80 0.73
CA MET A 68 10.62 -2.75 1.23
C MET A 68 9.81 -3.99 0.84
N GLY A 69 9.94 -4.45 -0.41
CA GLY A 69 9.25 -5.65 -0.87
C GLY A 69 9.68 -6.93 -0.12
N ILE A 70 10.96 -7.06 0.25
CA ILE A 70 11.41 -8.18 1.08
C ILE A 70 10.75 -8.13 2.47
N ILE A 71 10.71 -6.96 3.10
CA ILE A 71 10.09 -6.77 4.40
C ILE A 71 8.59 -7.09 4.34
N ASP A 72 7.90 -6.60 3.32
CA ASP A 72 6.47 -6.85 3.10
C ASP A 72 6.19 -8.34 2.88
N LEU A 73 7.02 -9.01 2.09
CA LEU A 73 6.88 -10.44 1.81
C LEU A 73 7.12 -11.28 3.06
N LEU A 74 8.15 -10.97 3.85
CA LEU A 74 8.44 -11.66 5.11
C LEU A 74 7.30 -11.47 6.11
N THR A 75 6.85 -10.25 6.31
CA THR A 75 5.75 -9.94 7.25
C THR A 75 4.45 -10.58 6.78
N GLY A 76 4.10 -10.46 5.50
CA GLY A 76 2.94 -11.11 4.90
C GLY A 76 2.98 -12.63 5.02
N GLY A 77 4.14 -13.24 4.75
CA GLY A 77 4.35 -14.66 4.90
C GLY A 77 4.18 -15.14 6.35
N LEU A 78 4.70 -14.41 7.32
CA LEU A 78 4.51 -14.71 8.75
C LEU A 78 3.03 -14.62 9.15
N LEU A 79 2.30 -13.60 8.69
CA LEU A 79 0.87 -13.46 8.95
C LEU A 79 0.09 -14.64 8.36
N TRP A 80 0.38 -15.03 7.14
CA TRP A 80 -0.25 -16.20 6.49
C TRP A 80 0.06 -17.50 7.21
N CYS A 81 1.32 -17.72 7.62
CA CYS A 81 1.69 -18.89 8.44
C CYS A 81 0.90 -18.92 9.75
N PHE A 82 0.69 -17.78 10.39
CA PHE A 82 -0.10 -17.67 11.61
C PHE A 82 -1.57 -18.01 11.37
N ILE A 83 -2.19 -17.50 10.31
CA ILE A 83 -3.58 -17.77 9.93
C ILE A 83 -3.77 -19.26 9.66
N VAL A 84 -2.90 -19.85 8.86
CA VAL A 84 -2.97 -21.27 8.50
C VAL A 84 -2.83 -22.18 9.72
N LYS A 85 -1.84 -21.89 10.60
CA LYS A 85 -1.64 -22.67 11.85
C LYS A 85 -2.86 -22.59 12.78
N LYS A 86 -3.48 -21.43 12.89
CA LYS A 86 -4.63 -21.26 13.79
C LYS A 86 -5.96 -21.71 13.19
N LYS A 87 -6.01 -22.01 11.89
CA LYS A 87 -7.24 -22.37 11.14
C LYS A 87 -8.41 -21.42 11.40
N LYS A 88 -8.12 -20.13 11.60
CA LYS A 88 -9.12 -19.11 11.97
C LYS A 88 -9.06 -17.97 10.98
N TRP A 89 -10.09 -17.88 10.16
CA TRP A 89 -10.28 -16.82 9.18
C TRP A 89 -11.32 -15.84 9.67
N GLN A 90 -11.02 -14.55 9.55
CA GLN A 90 -12.01 -13.52 9.83
C GLN A 90 -13.06 -13.49 8.72
N ARG A 91 -14.32 -13.41 9.11
CA ARG A 91 -15.44 -13.18 8.18
C ARG A 91 -15.79 -11.71 8.19
N TYR A 92 -15.96 -11.15 6.99
CA TYR A 92 -16.33 -9.75 6.80
C TYR A 92 -17.69 -9.66 6.13
N GLU A 93 -18.44 -8.63 6.48
CA GLU A 93 -19.68 -8.27 5.79
C GLU A 93 -19.40 -7.06 4.89
N PHE A 94 -19.82 -7.16 3.66
CA PHE A 94 -19.78 -6.07 2.70
C PHE A 94 -21.21 -5.75 2.29
N ALA A 95 -21.60 -4.48 2.46
CA ALA A 95 -22.87 -3.97 1.98
C ALA A 95 -22.71 -3.49 0.53
N ILE A 96 -23.84 -3.38 -0.19
CA ILE A 96 -23.85 -2.79 -1.54
C ILE A 96 -23.26 -1.37 -1.54
N ALA A 97 -23.52 -0.62 -0.46
CA ALA A 97 -22.95 0.71 -0.26
C ALA A 97 -21.41 0.71 -0.22
N ASP A 98 -20.79 -0.35 0.32
CA ASP A 98 -19.32 -0.49 0.37
C ASP A 98 -18.74 -0.66 -1.03
N VAL A 99 -19.43 -1.43 -1.89
CA VAL A 99 -19.05 -1.61 -3.30
C VAL A 99 -19.18 -0.30 -4.06
N ALA A 100 -20.29 0.43 -3.88
CA ALA A 100 -20.49 1.72 -4.50
C ALA A 100 -19.42 2.74 -4.08
N PHE A 101 -19.06 2.77 -2.79
CA PHE A 101 -17.98 3.61 -2.29
C PHE A 101 -16.64 3.24 -2.92
N LEU A 102 -16.30 1.96 -3.01
CA LEU A 102 -15.05 1.50 -3.61
C LEU A 102 -14.96 1.89 -5.09
N VAL A 103 -16.04 1.68 -5.85
CA VAL A 103 -16.10 2.06 -7.27
C VAL A 103 -15.92 3.57 -7.43
N THR A 104 -16.60 4.37 -6.60
CA THR A 104 -16.47 5.83 -6.62
C THR A 104 -15.05 6.28 -6.28
N ALA A 105 -14.45 5.70 -5.25
CA ALA A 105 -13.07 6.00 -4.86
C ALA A 105 -12.07 5.66 -5.98
N LEU A 106 -12.22 4.50 -6.62
CA LEU A 106 -11.39 4.10 -7.76
C LEU A 106 -11.57 5.03 -8.97
N ALA A 107 -12.82 5.46 -9.25
CA ALA A 107 -13.09 6.42 -10.31
C ALA A 107 -12.41 7.77 -10.04
N ILE A 108 -12.50 8.27 -8.81
CA ILE A 108 -11.83 9.51 -8.40
C ILE A 108 -10.31 9.38 -8.56
N ILE A 109 -9.72 8.29 -8.08
CA ILE A 109 -8.27 8.03 -8.22
C ILE A 109 -7.88 7.98 -9.70
N ALA A 110 -8.66 7.31 -10.54
CA ALA A 110 -8.40 7.24 -11.97
C ALA A 110 -8.44 8.61 -12.66
N VAL A 111 -9.42 9.46 -12.29
CA VAL A 111 -9.52 10.85 -12.78
C VAL A 111 -8.30 11.67 -12.35
N PHE A 112 -7.93 11.60 -11.06
CA PHE A 112 -6.73 12.28 -10.56
C PHE A 112 -5.46 11.80 -11.24
N ALA A 113 -5.29 10.50 -11.43
CA ALA A 113 -4.16 9.93 -12.14
C ALA A 113 -4.11 10.44 -13.57
N LYS A 114 -5.25 10.42 -14.30
CA LYS A 114 -5.33 10.93 -15.67
C LYS A 114 -4.99 12.41 -15.77
N VAL A 115 -5.51 13.24 -14.86
CA VAL A 115 -5.21 14.69 -14.82
C VAL A 115 -3.74 14.91 -14.54
N ARG A 116 -3.15 14.20 -13.58
CA ARG A 116 -1.74 14.32 -13.22
C ARG A 116 -0.83 13.89 -14.37
N TYR A 117 -1.10 12.74 -15.00
CA TYR A 117 -0.31 12.28 -16.15
C TYR A 117 -0.55 13.14 -17.38
N GLY A 118 -1.77 13.58 -17.63
CA GLY A 118 -2.08 14.52 -18.70
C GLY A 118 -1.39 15.88 -18.51
N GLY A 119 -1.38 16.40 -17.27
CA GLY A 119 -0.64 17.61 -16.92
C GLY A 119 0.86 17.49 -17.16
N MET A 120 1.46 16.34 -16.87
CA MET A 120 2.87 16.05 -17.15
C MET A 120 3.13 16.01 -18.66
N ALA A 121 2.24 15.38 -19.45
CA ALA A 121 2.36 15.31 -20.91
C ALA A 121 2.22 16.69 -21.58
N LEU A 122 1.44 17.59 -20.98
CA LEU A 122 1.28 18.97 -21.45
C LEU A 122 2.36 19.93 -20.89
N ASN A 123 3.36 19.40 -20.22
CA ASN A 123 4.44 20.19 -19.58
C ASN A 123 3.90 21.16 -18.51
N ILE A 124 2.67 20.95 -18.03
CA ILE A 124 2.11 21.65 -16.88
C ILE A 124 2.68 20.99 -15.64
N ASN A 125 3.78 21.51 -15.21
CA ASN A 125 4.59 20.90 -14.16
C ASN A 125 4.03 21.29 -12.78
N PHE A 126 3.00 20.59 -12.31
CA PHE A 126 2.48 20.75 -10.95
C PHE A 126 3.51 20.40 -9.86
N LEU A 127 4.58 19.70 -10.24
CA LEU A 127 5.68 19.33 -9.35
C LEU A 127 6.81 20.38 -9.32
N THR A 128 6.82 21.35 -10.24
CA THR A 128 7.90 22.35 -10.30
C THR A 128 7.70 23.53 -9.35
N ILE A 129 6.51 23.67 -8.77
CA ILE A 129 6.29 24.82 -7.88
C ILE A 129 6.95 24.60 -6.51
N ASP A 130 7.13 23.35 -6.06
CA ASP A 130 7.69 23.08 -4.74
C ASP A 130 8.94 22.18 -4.69
N PRO A 131 8.95 20.94 -5.22
CA PRO A 131 10.13 20.07 -5.08
C PRO A 131 11.33 20.50 -5.90
N ALA A 132 11.14 21.10 -7.07
CA ALA A 132 12.26 21.50 -7.93
C ALA A 132 12.98 22.74 -7.41
N ASN A 133 12.31 23.61 -6.68
CA ASN A 133 12.94 24.76 -6.04
C ASN A 133 13.77 24.35 -4.82
N HIS A 134 13.37 23.33 -4.09
CA HIS A 134 14.14 22.78 -2.98
C HIS A 134 15.38 22.00 -3.43
N PHE A 135 15.33 21.32 -4.58
CA PHE A 135 16.50 20.61 -5.12
C PHE A 135 17.48 21.49 -5.88
N ARG A 136 17.11 22.72 -6.25
CA ARG A 136 18.03 23.68 -6.89
C ARG A 136 18.77 24.58 -5.89
N ALA A 137 18.33 24.60 -4.64
CA ALA A 137 18.95 25.40 -3.57
C ALA A 137 19.97 24.63 -2.73
N ALA A 138 20.21 23.35 -3.04
CA ALA A 138 21.25 22.50 -2.46
C ALA A 138 22.31 22.17 -3.50
#